data_528f681df7e6469f825ea47b5e8aa278
#
_entry.id   528f681df7e6469f825ea47b5e8aa278
#
_cell.length_a   1.000
_cell.length_b   1.000
_cell.length_c   1.000
_cell.angle_alpha   90.00
_cell.angle_beta   90.00
_cell.angle_gamma   90.00
#
_symmetry.space_group_name_H-M   'P 1'
#
loop_
_entity.id
_entity.type
_entity.pdbx_description
1 polymer ?
#
loop_
_entity_poly.entity_id
_entity_poly.type
_entity_poly.pdbx_seq_one_letter_code
_entity_poly.pdbx_strand_id
1 'polypeptide(L)'
;MPNEELLNEARRHVRHGRYDEAIAILQRLLAEDDVDVVLHDAIGSAYFLAGDNAGASQHFERITRLTNNPGKAFINLGAVYNRLGEYQAAVDSIRKGIQFEQKSVEGYYNLGVAHRRLGQYALAVTAYKEALRLDPVFAEAHQNLGNVFLDQGLPEQAAAHYRQALALKPTLERAKCGLSDAQRAAQLAKQAISPFGRLVDTSVGQHADESGLRPLSVEERDLDRRRLHELSKEIESAAGELVANLSGPLDESLAQLERRLAIGKIDGVLQEAGDEFAAAIAAAEESRRALRRKVLELVAHEEIQHAPG
;
A
#
# COMPACT_ATOMS: atom_id res chain seq x y z
N MET A 1 13.83 35.67 30.60
CA MET A 1 13.75 36.79 29.66
C MET A 1 14.71 36.64 28.48
N PRO A 2 16.08 36.76 28.56
CA PRO A 2 16.93 36.61 27.36
C PRO A 2 16.79 35.24 26.68
N ASN A 3 16.58 34.16 27.44
CA ASN A 3 16.43 32.82 26.94
C ASN A 3 15.12 32.60 26.15
N GLU A 4 14.05 33.30 26.52
CA GLU A 4 12.76 33.25 25.85
C GLU A 4 12.80 33.99 24.50
N GLU A 5 13.53 35.08 24.40
CA GLU A 5 13.76 35.79 23.13
C GLU A 5 14.57 34.92 22.15
N LEU A 6 15.64 34.28 22.62
CA LEU A 6 16.45 33.36 21.83
C LEU A 6 15.66 32.12 21.39
N LEU A 7 14.80 31.56 22.24
CA LEU A 7 13.92 30.46 21.87
C LEU A 7 12.91 30.86 20.77
N ASN A 8 12.37 32.09 20.87
CA ASN A 8 11.47 32.62 19.84
C ASN A 8 12.20 32.93 18.54
N GLU A 9 13.47 33.34 18.62
CA GLU A 9 14.34 33.52 17.46
C GLU A 9 14.62 32.18 16.76
N ALA A 10 14.99 31.14 17.51
CA ALA A 10 15.17 29.79 16.98
C ALA A 10 13.89 29.26 16.29
N ARG A 11 12.73 29.45 16.91
CA ARG A 11 11.44 29.08 16.31
C ARG A 11 11.16 29.84 14.99
N ARG A 12 11.61 31.11 14.87
CA ARG A 12 11.53 31.86 13.63
C ARG A 12 12.45 31.27 12.55
N HIS A 13 13.68 30.91 12.92
CA HIS A 13 14.58 30.24 11.99
C HIS A 13 14.02 28.92 11.47
N VAL A 14 13.46 28.08 12.32
CA VAL A 14 12.77 26.83 11.91
C VAL A 14 11.65 27.10 10.91
N ARG A 15 10.80 28.11 11.15
CA ARG A 15 9.70 28.47 10.22
C ARG A 15 10.19 28.95 8.84
N HIS A 16 11.39 29.50 8.77
CA HIS A 16 12.01 29.94 7.51
C HIS A 16 12.92 28.88 6.87
N GLY A 17 12.95 27.65 7.42
CA GLY A 17 13.79 26.56 6.91
C GLY A 17 15.27 26.68 7.21
N ARG A 18 15.65 27.62 8.09
CA ARG A 18 17.06 27.86 8.51
C ARG A 18 17.35 27.01 9.75
N TYR A 19 17.47 25.68 9.53
CA TYR A 19 17.56 24.73 10.64
C TYR A 19 18.90 24.81 11.36
N ASP A 20 20.02 25.02 10.66
CA ASP A 20 21.35 25.09 11.28
C ASP A 20 21.48 26.27 12.24
N GLU A 21 20.96 27.44 11.87
CA GLU A 21 20.92 28.60 12.76
C GLU A 21 20.04 28.37 13.97
N ALA A 22 18.88 27.73 13.76
CA ALA A 22 18.00 27.37 14.88
C ALA A 22 18.68 26.41 15.85
N ILE A 23 19.33 25.36 15.34
CA ILE A 23 20.06 24.37 16.14
C ILE A 23 21.17 25.03 16.94
N ALA A 24 21.97 25.91 16.31
CA ALA A 24 23.05 26.62 17.00
C ALA A 24 22.56 27.48 18.18
N ILE A 25 21.45 28.20 18.01
CA ILE A 25 20.82 28.97 19.10
C ILE A 25 20.32 28.04 20.21
N LEU A 26 19.61 26.97 19.86
CA LEU A 26 19.04 26.03 20.82
C LEU A 26 20.13 25.27 21.61
N GLN A 27 21.24 24.89 20.95
CA GLN A 27 22.38 24.26 21.61
C GLN A 27 23.06 25.19 22.64
N ARG A 28 23.14 26.48 22.34
CA ARG A 28 23.67 27.48 23.30
C ARG A 28 22.76 27.57 24.52
N LEU A 29 21.43 27.56 24.34
CA LEU A 29 20.47 27.55 25.45
C LEU A 29 20.56 26.25 26.25
N LEU A 30 20.70 25.10 25.58
CA LEU A 30 20.83 23.81 26.24
C LEU A 30 22.13 23.68 27.06
N ALA A 31 23.20 24.39 26.69
CA ALA A 31 24.44 24.43 27.47
C ALA A 31 24.26 25.09 28.87
N GLU A 32 23.21 25.89 29.06
CA GLU A 32 22.85 26.48 30.34
C GLU A 32 21.97 25.56 31.21
N ASP A 33 21.12 24.73 30.56
CA ASP A 33 20.26 23.74 31.18
C ASP A 33 20.12 22.49 30.31
N ASP A 34 20.93 21.48 30.59
CA ASP A 34 21.04 20.24 29.83
C ASP A 34 19.92 19.22 30.11
N VAL A 35 18.99 19.55 30.99
CA VAL A 35 17.83 18.71 31.33
C VAL A 35 16.49 19.32 30.87
N ASP A 36 16.52 20.50 30.22
CA ASP A 36 15.31 21.12 29.69
C ASP A 36 14.67 20.32 28.57
N VAL A 37 13.55 19.69 28.87
CA VAL A 37 12.76 18.87 27.92
C VAL A 37 12.26 19.69 26.73
N VAL A 38 11.93 20.96 26.93
CA VAL A 38 11.43 21.84 25.85
C VAL A 38 12.53 22.16 24.85
N LEU A 39 13.75 22.39 25.34
CA LEU A 39 14.90 22.61 24.45
C LEU A 39 15.27 21.35 23.69
N HIS A 40 15.30 20.20 24.37
CA HIS A 40 15.53 18.92 23.69
C HIS A 40 14.47 18.64 22.62
N ASP A 41 13.19 18.87 22.87
CA ASP A 41 12.10 18.69 21.87
C ASP A 41 12.28 19.64 20.69
N ALA A 42 12.63 20.90 20.95
CA ALA A 42 12.89 21.90 19.90
C ALA A 42 14.11 21.52 19.02
N ILE A 43 15.20 21.09 19.62
CA ILE A 43 16.43 20.68 18.91
C ILE A 43 16.16 19.41 18.12
N GLY A 44 15.55 18.39 18.74
CA GLY A 44 15.19 17.14 18.07
C GLY A 44 14.28 17.37 16.86
N SER A 45 13.31 18.28 17.00
CA SER A 45 12.42 18.68 15.90
C SER A 45 13.18 19.41 14.79
N ALA A 46 14.13 20.31 15.14
CA ALA A 46 14.95 21.03 14.17
C ALA A 46 15.85 20.07 13.38
N TYR A 47 16.53 19.12 14.05
CA TYR A 47 17.31 18.08 13.40
C TYR A 47 16.45 17.20 12.49
N PHE A 48 15.26 16.80 12.94
CA PHE A 48 14.33 16.03 12.14
C PHE A 48 13.94 16.77 10.86
N LEU A 49 13.63 18.07 10.95
CA LEU A 49 13.28 18.89 9.78
C LEU A 49 14.49 19.14 8.85
N ALA A 50 15.69 19.25 9.42
CA ALA A 50 16.95 19.34 8.67
C ALA A 50 17.30 18.01 7.94
N GLY A 51 16.68 16.89 8.33
CA GLY A 51 17.00 15.57 7.77
C GLY A 51 18.05 14.79 8.56
N ASP A 52 18.61 15.36 9.62
CA ASP A 52 19.51 14.66 10.54
C ASP A 52 18.72 13.81 11.53
N ASN A 53 18.46 12.57 11.09
CA ASN A 53 17.70 11.61 11.89
C ASN A 53 18.49 11.11 13.12
N ALA A 54 19.82 11.10 13.06
CA ALA A 54 20.68 10.68 14.17
C ALA A 54 20.63 11.71 15.31
N GLY A 55 20.82 13.00 14.98
CA GLY A 55 20.67 14.09 15.94
C GLY A 55 19.26 14.13 16.55
N ALA A 56 18.23 13.97 15.72
CA ALA A 56 16.86 13.95 16.21
C ALA A 56 16.62 12.80 17.21
N SER A 57 17.08 11.58 16.91
CA SER A 57 16.93 10.41 17.80
C SER A 57 17.55 10.64 19.16
N GLN A 58 18.79 11.17 19.20
CA GLN A 58 19.51 11.42 20.46
C GLN A 58 18.73 12.33 21.40
N HIS A 59 18.16 13.42 20.85
CA HIS A 59 17.40 14.36 21.67
C HIS A 59 16.05 13.78 22.12
N PHE A 60 15.31 13.09 21.24
CA PHE A 60 14.06 12.45 21.65
C PHE A 60 14.28 11.31 22.64
N GLU A 61 15.35 10.50 22.50
CA GLU A 61 15.72 9.51 23.51
C GLU A 61 16.09 10.15 24.86
N ARG A 62 16.78 11.30 24.84
CA ARG A 62 17.09 12.02 26.06
C ARG A 62 15.81 12.42 26.81
N ILE A 63 14.79 12.92 26.09
CA ILE A 63 13.50 13.28 26.67
C ILE A 63 12.85 12.07 27.36
N THR A 64 12.93 10.87 26.77
CA THR A 64 12.29 9.67 27.37
C THR A 64 12.84 9.32 28.75
N ARG A 65 14.05 9.82 29.08
CA ARG A 65 14.71 9.62 30.38
C ARG A 65 14.52 10.79 31.33
N LEU A 66 14.18 11.98 30.81
CA LEU A 66 14.07 13.21 31.60
C LEU A 66 12.66 13.46 32.15
N THR A 67 11.63 12.86 31.55
CA THR A 67 10.23 13.13 31.94
C THR A 67 9.46 11.86 32.27
N ASN A 68 8.51 11.99 33.19
CA ASN A 68 7.56 10.92 33.54
C ASN A 68 6.44 10.76 32.48
N ASN A 69 6.29 11.73 31.56
CA ASN A 69 5.35 11.64 30.45
C ASN A 69 6.08 11.75 29.09
N PRO A 70 6.75 10.68 28.65
CA PRO A 70 7.54 10.67 27.43
C PRO A 70 6.71 10.39 26.15
N GLY A 71 5.39 10.46 26.20
CA GLY A 71 4.50 10.05 25.11
C GLY A 71 4.85 10.69 23.78
N LYS A 72 4.94 12.03 23.76
CA LYS A 72 5.32 12.79 22.56
C LYS A 72 6.71 12.42 22.04
N ALA A 73 7.68 12.22 22.94
CA ALA A 73 9.04 11.85 22.53
C ALA A 73 9.08 10.47 21.86
N PHE A 74 8.35 9.49 22.39
CA PHE A 74 8.23 8.18 21.74
C PHE A 74 7.54 8.25 20.36
N ILE A 75 6.52 9.11 20.21
CA ILE A 75 5.86 9.33 18.91
C ILE A 75 6.83 9.96 17.91
N ASN A 76 7.61 10.96 18.33
CA ASN A 76 8.62 11.61 17.52
C ASN A 76 9.75 10.64 17.13
N LEU A 77 10.23 9.81 18.07
CA LEU A 77 11.16 8.72 17.75
C LEU A 77 10.59 7.76 16.70
N GLY A 78 9.33 7.39 16.81
CA GLY A 78 8.67 6.58 15.80
C GLY A 78 8.61 7.25 14.43
N ALA A 79 8.43 8.56 14.37
CA ALA A 79 8.51 9.32 13.12
C ALA A 79 9.93 9.29 12.53
N VAL A 80 10.96 9.38 13.37
CA VAL A 80 12.37 9.22 12.96
C VAL A 80 12.61 7.82 12.40
N TYR A 81 12.19 6.76 13.10
CA TYR A 81 12.33 5.37 12.63
C TYR A 81 11.57 5.12 11.31
N ASN A 82 10.39 5.71 11.13
CA ASN A 82 9.67 5.67 9.85
C ASN A 82 10.50 6.26 8.70
N ARG A 83 11.21 7.36 8.95
CA ARG A 83 12.08 8.00 7.96
C ARG A 83 13.33 7.18 7.66
N LEU A 84 13.88 6.50 8.67
CA LEU A 84 15.01 5.58 8.53
C LEU A 84 14.65 4.26 7.85
N GLY A 85 13.36 3.95 7.69
CA GLY A 85 12.88 2.68 7.16
C GLY A 85 12.83 1.56 8.19
N GLU A 86 13.06 1.87 9.46
CA GLU A 86 13.00 0.94 10.60
C GLU A 86 11.56 0.80 11.11
N TYR A 87 10.68 0.30 10.26
CA TYR A 87 9.23 0.37 10.49
C TYR A 87 8.76 -0.41 11.72
N GLN A 88 9.43 -1.52 12.07
CA GLN A 88 9.09 -2.27 13.27
C GLN A 88 9.45 -1.48 14.53
N ALA A 89 10.63 -0.86 14.57
CA ALA A 89 11.03 0.02 15.66
C ALA A 89 10.11 1.23 15.79
N ALA A 90 9.63 1.76 14.63
CA ALA A 90 8.61 2.81 14.62
C ALA A 90 7.32 2.36 15.30
N VAL A 91 6.80 1.18 14.95
CA VAL A 91 5.58 0.62 15.58
C VAL A 91 5.75 0.51 17.08
N ASP A 92 6.87 -0.06 17.53
CA ASP A 92 7.12 -0.31 18.97
C ASP A 92 7.24 1.00 19.75
N SER A 93 7.96 1.98 19.19
CA SER A 93 8.11 3.31 19.77
C SER A 93 6.78 4.06 19.84
N ILE A 94 6.04 4.13 18.73
CA ILE A 94 4.76 4.84 18.67
C ILE A 94 3.73 4.21 19.61
N ARG A 95 3.67 2.89 19.71
CA ARG A 95 2.77 2.21 20.65
C ARG A 95 3.06 2.60 22.10
N LYS A 96 4.34 2.69 22.49
CA LYS A 96 4.72 3.22 23.80
C LYS A 96 4.22 4.66 23.97
N GLY A 97 4.40 5.51 22.94
CA GLY A 97 3.93 6.89 22.96
C GLY A 97 2.41 7.01 23.15
N ILE A 98 1.63 6.22 22.42
CA ILE A 98 0.16 6.22 22.51
C ILE A 98 -0.34 5.72 23.87
N GLN A 99 0.40 4.88 24.59
CA GLN A 99 0.03 4.50 25.97
C GLN A 99 -0.02 5.72 26.90
N PHE A 100 0.84 6.71 26.70
CA PHE A 100 0.84 7.97 27.44
C PHE A 100 -0.09 9.02 26.82
N GLU A 101 -0.17 9.07 25.48
CA GLU A 101 -0.94 10.07 24.72
C GLU A 101 -1.98 9.39 23.81
N GLN A 102 -3.04 8.85 24.41
CA GLN A 102 -4.09 8.09 23.71
C GLN A 102 -4.85 8.90 22.63
N LYS A 103 -4.78 10.22 22.66
CA LYS A 103 -5.45 11.11 21.70
C LYS A 103 -4.48 11.79 20.72
N SER A 104 -3.32 11.19 20.49
CA SER A 104 -2.35 11.75 19.54
C SER A 104 -2.72 11.41 18.10
N VAL A 105 -3.15 12.41 17.36
CA VAL A 105 -3.42 12.31 15.90
C VAL A 105 -2.16 11.87 15.15
N GLU A 106 -1.05 12.52 15.45
CA GLU A 106 0.26 12.24 14.86
C GLU A 106 0.74 10.83 15.18
N GLY A 107 0.49 10.35 16.40
CA GLY A 107 0.82 8.99 16.82
C GLY A 107 0.11 7.96 15.97
N TYR A 108 -1.19 8.04 15.83
CA TYR A 108 -1.96 7.11 14.99
C TYR A 108 -1.64 7.26 13.51
N TYR A 109 -1.42 8.47 13.02
CA TYR A 109 -0.99 8.69 11.63
C TYR A 109 0.35 8.01 11.33
N ASN A 110 1.37 8.24 12.16
CA ASN A 110 2.70 7.64 12.02
C ASN A 110 2.68 6.11 12.19
N LEU A 111 1.80 5.60 13.05
CA LEU A 111 1.56 4.16 13.20
C LEU A 111 0.98 3.56 11.91
N GLY A 112 0.04 4.25 11.28
CA GLY A 112 -0.52 3.88 9.98
C GLY A 112 0.54 3.84 8.89
N VAL A 113 1.45 4.83 8.86
CA VAL A 113 2.59 4.85 7.92
C VAL A 113 3.48 3.62 8.11
N ALA A 114 3.87 3.30 9.36
CA ALA A 114 4.71 2.16 9.68
C ALA A 114 4.05 0.84 9.26
N HIS A 115 2.79 0.61 9.64
CA HIS A 115 2.05 -0.59 9.28
C HIS A 115 1.87 -0.75 7.77
N ARG A 116 1.58 0.33 7.04
CA ARG A 116 1.52 0.28 5.57
C ARG A 116 2.83 -0.18 4.96
N ARG A 117 3.96 0.36 5.43
CA ARG A 117 5.31 0.00 4.94
C ARG A 117 5.71 -1.44 5.28
N LEU A 118 5.15 -2.01 6.35
CA LEU A 118 5.29 -3.42 6.69
C LEU A 118 4.33 -4.35 5.92
N GLY A 119 3.50 -3.80 5.02
CA GLY A 119 2.46 -4.58 4.32
C GLY A 119 1.28 -4.98 5.21
N GLN A 120 1.21 -4.49 6.44
CA GLN A 120 0.16 -4.77 7.41
C GLN A 120 -1.05 -3.86 7.18
N TYR A 121 -1.68 -3.99 6.02
CA TYR A 121 -2.69 -3.04 5.53
C TYR A 121 -3.91 -2.90 6.45
N ALA A 122 -4.40 -3.98 7.04
CA ALA A 122 -5.54 -3.91 7.97
C ALA A 122 -5.24 -3.05 9.20
N LEU A 123 -4.02 -3.18 9.76
CA LEU A 123 -3.56 -2.36 10.89
C LEU A 123 -3.33 -0.91 10.48
N ALA A 124 -2.82 -0.67 9.28
CA ALA A 124 -2.67 0.68 8.74
C ALA A 124 -4.03 1.38 8.59
N VAL A 125 -5.04 0.70 8.03
CA VAL A 125 -6.41 1.24 7.91
C VAL A 125 -6.97 1.60 9.29
N THR A 126 -6.81 0.72 10.28
CA THR A 126 -7.28 0.98 11.65
C THR A 126 -6.59 2.21 12.24
N ALA A 127 -5.28 2.31 12.11
CA ALA A 127 -4.52 3.44 12.64
C ALA A 127 -4.91 4.77 11.97
N TYR A 128 -5.04 4.81 10.64
CA TYR A 128 -5.48 6.02 9.96
C TYR A 128 -6.94 6.40 10.30
N LYS A 129 -7.83 5.42 10.47
CA LYS A 129 -9.20 5.69 10.93
C LYS A 129 -9.23 6.29 12.33
N GLU A 130 -8.36 5.83 13.24
CA GLU A 130 -8.24 6.45 14.55
C GLU A 130 -7.70 7.88 14.47
N ALA A 131 -6.69 8.15 13.63
CA ALA A 131 -6.24 9.51 13.37
C ALA A 131 -7.39 10.41 12.87
N LEU A 132 -8.19 9.94 11.92
CA LEU A 132 -9.34 10.66 11.38
C LEU A 132 -10.52 10.78 12.35
N ARG A 133 -10.67 9.84 13.28
CA ARG A 133 -11.65 9.97 14.37
C ARG A 133 -11.28 11.11 15.33
N LEU A 134 -9.98 11.32 15.56
CA LEU A 134 -9.47 12.40 16.39
C LEU A 134 -9.43 13.74 15.64
N ASP A 135 -9.06 13.74 14.38
CA ASP A 135 -9.04 14.90 13.49
C ASP A 135 -9.69 14.56 12.12
N PRO A 136 -10.99 14.80 11.94
CA PRO A 136 -11.70 14.49 10.70
C PRO A 136 -11.27 15.30 9.48
N VAL A 137 -10.54 16.40 9.66
CA VAL A 137 -10.08 17.28 8.58
C VAL A 137 -8.64 17.02 8.16
N PHE A 138 -8.03 15.93 8.64
CA PHE A 138 -6.65 15.57 8.34
C PHE A 138 -6.53 14.99 6.92
N ALA A 139 -6.32 15.86 5.92
CA ALA A 139 -6.27 15.51 4.52
C ALA A 139 -5.18 14.45 4.18
N GLU A 140 -4.03 14.52 4.82
CA GLU A 140 -2.92 13.59 4.62
C GLU A 140 -3.26 12.16 5.11
N ALA A 141 -4.10 12.01 6.14
CA ALA A 141 -4.58 10.69 6.57
C ALA A 141 -5.54 10.08 5.54
N HIS A 142 -6.45 10.86 4.96
CA HIS A 142 -7.27 10.41 3.84
C HIS A 142 -6.43 10.01 2.63
N GLN A 143 -5.43 10.82 2.24
CA GLN A 143 -4.51 10.47 1.16
C GLN A 143 -3.82 9.12 1.42
N ASN A 144 -3.32 8.90 2.65
CA ASN A 144 -2.63 7.66 3.00
C ASN A 144 -3.57 6.45 3.08
N LEU A 145 -4.82 6.62 3.50
CA LEU A 145 -5.84 5.58 3.36
C LEU A 145 -6.07 5.21 1.89
N GLY A 146 -6.15 6.21 1.01
CA GLY A 146 -6.20 5.98 -0.42
C GLY A 146 -5.02 5.14 -0.92
N ASN A 147 -3.81 5.47 -0.47
CA ASN A 147 -2.63 4.68 -0.81
C ASN A 147 -2.74 3.22 -0.32
N VAL A 148 -3.22 2.99 0.92
CA VAL A 148 -3.42 1.63 1.46
C VAL A 148 -4.41 0.84 0.61
N PHE A 149 -5.54 1.43 0.24
CA PHE A 149 -6.54 0.75 -0.60
C PHE A 149 -6.01 0.48 -2.01
N LEU A 150 -5.18 1.36 -2.56
CA LEU A 150 -4.54 1.13 -3.85
C LEU A 150 -3.53 -0.04 -3.76
N ASP A 151 -2.72 -0.10 -2.70
CA ASP A 151 -1.79 -1.20 -2.44
C ASP A 151 -2.53 -2.55 -2.25
N GLN A 152 -3.79 -2.53 -1.77
CA GLN A 152 -4.66 -3.71 -1.65
C GLN A 152 -5.38 -4.09 -2.96
N GLY A 153 -5.19 -3.34 -4.05
CA GLY A 153 -5.91 -3.56 -5.31
C GLY A 153 -7.39 -3.14 -5.26
N LEU A 154 -7.75 -2.20 -4.39
CA LEU A 154 -9.11 -1.67 -4.21
C LEU A 154 -9.22 -0.21 -4.72
N PRO A 155 -9.10 0.01 -6.04
CA PRO A 155 -8.93 1.34 -6.62
C PRO A 155 -10.16 2.26 -6.44
N GLU A 156 -11.36 1.70 -6.36
CA GLU A 156 -12.57 2.51 -6.16
C GLU A 156 -12.62 3.11 -4.74
N GLN A 157 -12.22 2.33 -3.73
CA GLN A 157 -12.12 2.82 -2.35
C GLN A 157 -10.97 3.82 -2.21
N ALA A 158 -9.84 3.56 -2.87
CA ALA A 158 -8.72 4.49 -2.95
C ALA A 158 -9.16 5.86 -3.53
N ALA A 159 -9.87 5.85 -4.66
CA ALA A 159 -10.37 7.06 -5.31
C ALA A 159 -11.33 7.84 -4.40
N ALA A 160 -12.18 7.17 -3.62
CA ALA A 160 -13.06 7.81 -2.65
C ALA A 160 -12.28 8.59 -1.60
N HIS A 161 -11.24 7.99 -1.03
CA HIS A 161 -10.39 8.63 -0.02
C HIS A 161 -9.53 9.76 -0.60
N TYR A 162 -8.98 9.62 -1.81
CA TYR A 162 -8.28 10.73 -2.46
C TYR A 162 -9.20 11.93 -2.75
N ARG A 163 -10.47 11.70 -3.14
CA ARG A 163 -11.44 12.80 -3.29
C ARG A 163 -11.70 13.51 -1.97
N GLN A 164 -11.82 12.78 -0.86
CA GLN A 164 -11.96 13.37 0.48
C GLN A 164 -10.73 14.21 0.84
N ALA A 165 -9.53 13.70 0.61
CA ALA A 165 -8.30 14.45 0.82
C ALA A 165 -8.26 15.76 0.01
N LEU A 166 -8.68 15.72 -1.26
CA LEU A 166 -8.72 16.90 -2.14
C LEU A 166 -9.85 17.86 -1.80
N ALA A 167 -10.96 17.38 -1.27
CA ALA A 167 -12.04 18.26 -0.76
C ALA A 167 -11.56 19.07 0.45
N LEU A 168 -10.71 18.48 1.31
CA LEU A 168 -10.13 19.17 2.46
C LEU A 168 -8.93 20.05 2.06
N LYS A 169 -8.08 19.57 1.15
CA LYS A 169 -6.88 20.28 0.69
C LYS A 169 -6.68 20.15 -0.82
N PRO A 170 -7.26 21.06 -1.62
CA PRO A 170 -7.23 20.97 -3.09
C PRO A 170 -5.82 21.03 -3.70
N THR A 171 -4.84 21.54 -2.96
CA THR A 171 -3.44 21.69 -3.40
C THR A 171 -2.58 20.44 -3.14
N LEU A 172 -3.16 19.34 -2.66
CA LEU A 172 -2.42 18.14 -2.30
C LEU A 172 -2.08 17.31 -3.56
N GLU A 173 -0.96 17.65 -4.20
CA GLU A 173 -0.54 17.05 -5.49
C GLU A 173 -0.45 15.52 -5.43
N ARG A 174 0.03 14.96 -4.31
CA ARG A 174 0.09 13.49 -4.13
C ARG A 174 -1.29 12.84 -4.16
N ALA A 175 -2.32 13.51 -3.66
CA ALA A 175 -3.69 13.00 -3.72
C ALA A 175 -4.28 13.13 -5.15
N LYS A 176 -3.91 14.16 -5.92
CA LYS A 176 -4.30 14.30 -7.33
C LYS A 176 -3.71 13.16 -8.18
N CYS A 177 -2.40 12.93 -8.04
CA CYS A 177 -1.73 11.81 -8.73
C CYS A 177 -2.35 10.47 -8.32
N GLY A 178 -2.53 10.22 -7.01
CA GLY A 178 -3.14 9.01 -6.49
C GLY A 178 -4.57 8.79 -6.99
N LEU A 179 -5.38 9.85 -7.10
CA LEU A 179 -6.73 9.77 -7.66
C LEU A 179 -6.69 9.36 -9.14
N SER A 180 -5.81 9.96 -9.93
CA SER A 180 -5.63 9.60 -11.34
C SER A 180 -5.21 8.13 -11.52
N ASP A 181 -4.25 7.67 -10.70
CA ASP A 181 -3.79 6.28 -10.73
C ASP A 181 -4.89 5.31 -10.30
N ALA A 182 -5.66 5.64 -9.26
CA ALA A 182 -6.78 4.84 -8.80
C ALA A 182 -7.91 4.77 -9.86
N GLN A 183 -8.22 5.88 -10.54
CA GLN A 183 -9.22 5.89 -11.61
C GLN A 183 -8.77 5.05 -12.80
N ARG A 184 -7.50 5.15 -13.20
CA ARG A 184 -6.94 4.33 -14.28
C ARG A 184 -6.96 2.84 -13.90
N ALA A 185 -6.57 2.49 -12.67
CA ALA A 185 -6.61 1.11 -12.18
C ALA A 185 -8.05 0.56 -12.14
N ALA A 186 -9.03 1.37 -11.69
CA ALA A 186 -10.44 1.00 -11.68
C ALA A 186 -10.98 0.76 -13.10
N GLN A 187 -10.59 1.61 -14.05
CA GLN A 187 -10.99 1.46 -15.45
C GLN A 187 -10.40 0.20 -16.08
N LEU A 188 -9.11 -0.07 -15.84
CA LEU A 188 -8.46 -1.30 -16.30
C LEU A 188 -9.10 -2.54 -15.67
N ALA A 189 -9.43 -2.50 -14.38
CA ALA A 189 -10.14 -3.59 -13.71
C ALA A 189 -11.52 -3.84 -14.33
N LYS A 190 -12.28 -2.77 -14.64
CA LYS A 190 -13.57 -2.89 -15.34
C LYS A 190 -13.41 -3.45 -16.75
N GLN A 191 -12.38 -3.04 -17.47
CA GLN A 191 -12.08 -3.60 -18.81
C GLN A 191 -11.65 -5.06 -18.74
N ALA A 192 -10.88 -5.45 -17.71
CA ALA A 192 -10.46 -6.83 -17.49
C ALA A 192 -11.62 -7.76 -17.09
N ILE A 193 -12.61 -7.23 -16.37
CA ILE A 193 -13.84 -7.97 -15.97
C ILE A 193 -14.86 -7.99 -17.13
N SER A 194 -14.70 -7.16 -18.13
CA SER A 194 -15.68 -6.90 -19.21
C SER A 194 -15.56 -7.71 -20.50
N PRO A 195 -14.98 -8.91 -20.58
CA PRO A 195 -15.40 -9.81 -21.64
C PRO A 195 -16.90 -10.19 -21.50
N PHE A 196 -17.41 -10.19 -20.25
CA PHE A 196 -18.81 -10.56 -19.94
C PHE A 196 -19.74 -9.39 -19.59
N GLY A 197 -19.21 -8.19 -19.30
CA GLY A 197 -19.98 -7.03 -18.84
C GLY A 197 -20.84 -6.38 -19.92
N ARG A 198 -20.64 -6.67 -21.19
CA ARG A 198 -21.50 -6.18 -22.28
C ARG A 198 -22.78 -7.00 -22.46
N LEU A 199 -22.86 -8.20 -21.85
CA LEU A 199 -24.02 -9.08 -22.00
C LEU A 199 -25.16 -8.78 -21.02
N VAL A 200 -25.00 -7.87 -20.06
CA VAL A 200 -26.00 -7.59 -19.01
C VAL A 200 -26.30 -6.10 -18.82
N ASP A 201 -26.08 -5.26 -19.82
CA ASP A 201 -26.61 -3.92 -19.76
C ASP A 201 -28.03 -3.87 -20.31
N THR A 202 -29.00 -4.13 -19.44
CA THR A 202 -30.44 -4.03 -19.76
C THR A 202 -30.90 -2.59 -19.95
N SER A 203 -30.02 -1.58 -19.78
CA SER A 203 -30.33 -0.18 -20.04
C SER A 203 -30.11 0.26 -21.50
N VAL A 204 -29.57 -0.62 -22.35
CA VAL A 204 -29.29 -0.36 -23.77
C VAL A 204 -30.54 -0.60 -24.67
N GLY A 205 -31.72 -0.39 -24.15
CA GLY A 205 -32.94 -0.37 -24.97
C GLY A 205 -33.13 0.87 -25.86
N GLN A 206 -32.22 1.86 -25.86
CA GLN A 206 -32.46 3.11 -26.57
C GLN A 206 -31.26 3.75 -27.31
N HIS A 207 -30.06 3.14 -27.34
CA HIS A 207 -28.92 3.66 -28.13
C HIS A 207 -28.27 2.57 -28.98
N ALA A 208 -29.04 2.03 -29.93
CA ALA A 208 -28.60 0.92 -30.80
C ALA A 208 -28.00 1.43 -32.13
N ASP A 209 -27.21 2.51 -32.15
CA ASP A 209 -26.73 3.02 -33.46
C ASP A 209 -25.30 3.55 -33.53
N GLU A 210 -24.50 3.46 -32.44
CA GLU A 210 -23.12 3.98 -32.50
C GLU A 210 -22.02 2.89 -32.49
N SER A 211 -22.35 1.60 -32.27
CA SER A 211 -21.32 0.54 -32.18
C SER A 211 -20.98 -0.13 -33.51
N GLY A 212 -21.76 0.05 -34.57
CA GLY A 212 -21.58 -0.61 -35.85
C GLY A 212 -21.70 -2.15 -35.81
N LEU A 213 -22.18 -2.71 -34.69
CA LEU A 213 -22.29 -4.14 -34.48
C LEU A 213 -23.64 -4.68 -35.01
N ARG A 214 -23.62 -5.80 -35.71
CA ARG A 214 -24.82 -6.49 -36.21
C ARG A 214 -25.67 -7.01 -35.03
N PRO A 215 -26.97 -6.70 -34.93
CA PRO A 215 -27.84 -7.30 -33.92
C PRO A 215 -28.04 -8.80 -34.24
N LEU A 216 -27.75 -9.66 -33.21
CA LEU A 216 -28.00 -11.09 -33.32
C LEU A 216 -29.49 -11.42 -33.26
N SER A 217 -29.91 -12.42 -34.05
CA SER A 217 -31.26 -13.00 -33.96
C SER A 217 -31.47 -13.71 -32.59
N VAL A 218 -32.71 -14.08 -32.27
CA VAL A 218 -32.99 -14.80 -31.04
C VAL A 218 -32.29 -16.14 -30.95
N GLU A 219 -32.26 -16.87 -32.07
CA GLU A 219 -31.60 -18.17 -32.16
C GLU A 219 -30.07 -18.05 -32.07
N GLU A 220 -29.48 -17.04 -32.72
CA GLU A 220 -28.05 -16.74 -32.61
C GLU A 220 -27.66 -16.36 -31.18
N ARG A 221 -28.49 -15.59 -30.46
CA ARG A 221 -28.25 -15.25 -29.03
C ARG A 221 -28.30 -16.48 -28.13
N ASP A 222 -29.18 -17.45 -28.39
CA ASP A 222 -29.28 -18.66 -27.58
C ASP A 222 -28.09 -19.60 -27.82
N LEU A 223 -27.61 -19.70 -29.09
CA LEU A 223 -26.41 -20.44 -29.43
C LEU A 223 -25.16 -19.79 -28.82
N ASP A 224 -25.06 -18.47 -28.88
CA ASP A 224 -23.98 -17.70 -28.30
C ASP A 224 -23.91 -17.89 -26.78
N ARG A 225 -25.04 -17.79 -26.06
CA ARG A 225 -25.12 -18.05 -24.63
C ARG A 225 -24.66 -19.47 -24.25
N ARG A 226 -25.04 -20.47 -25.01
CA ARG A 226 -24.61 -21.86 -24.75
C ARG A 226 -23.10 -21.99 -24.92
N ARG A 227 -22.55 -21.42 -25.99
CA ARG A 227 -21.10 -21.48 -26.25
C ARG A 227 -20.29 -20.71 -25.20
N LEU A 228 -20.75 -19.53 -24.80
CA LEU A 228 -20.15 -18.76 -23.71
C LEU A 228 -20.17 -19.52 -22.38
N HIS A 229 -21.26 -20.21 -22.07
CA HIS A 229 -21.35 -21.02 -20.88
C HIS A 229 -20.40 -22.24 -20.90
N GLU A 230 -20.25 -22.90 -22.05
CA GLU A 230 -19.28 -23.97 -22.22
C GLU A 230 -17.85 -23.46 -22.05
N LEU A 231 -17.49 -22.36 -22.73
CA LEU A 231 -16.16 -21.75 -22.62
C LEU A 231 -15.85 -21.29 -21.18
N SER A 232 -16.83 -20.74 -20.47
CA SER A 232 -16.70 -20.38 -19.06
C SER A 232 -16.33 -21.59 -18.20
N LYS A 233 -17.01 -22.73 -18.37
CA LYS A 233 -16.71 -23.96 -17.64
C LYS A 233 -15.33 -24.53 -17.99
N GLU A 234 -14.96 -24.45 -19.27
CA GLU A 234 -13.62 -24.89 -19.72
C GLU A 234 -12.51 -24.01 -19.12
N ILE A 235 -12.73 -22.70 -19.01
CA ILE A 235 -11.81 -21.77 -18.36
C ILE A 235 -11.71 -22.04 -16.85
N GLU A 236 -12.85 -22.25 -16.16
CA GLU A 236 -12.88 -22.62 -14.75
C GLU A 236 -12.10 -23.91 -14.47
N SER A 237 -12.30 -24.95 -15.33
CA SER A 237 -11.56 -26.21 -15.21
C SER A 237 -10.06 -26.01 -15.41
N ALA A 238 -9.65 -25.28 -16.44
CA ALA A 238 -8.23 -25.01 -16.72
C ALA A 238 -7.57 -24.14 -15.63
N ALA A 239 -8.32 -23.21 -15.03
CA ALA A 239 -7.87 -22.43 -13.89
C ALA A 239 -7.70 -23.30 -12.65
N GLY A 240 -8.66 -24.22 -12.39
CA GLY A 240 -8.57 -25.20 -11.30
C GLY A 240 -7.35 -26.10 -11.43
N GLU A 241 -7.04 -26.60 -12.62
CA GLU A 241 -5.83 -27.39 -12.89
C GLU A 241 -4.53 -26.59 -12.64
N LEU A 242 -4.49 -25.34 -13.06
CA LEU A 242 -3.34 -24.48 -12.79
C LEU A 242 -3.13 -24.27 -11.30
N VAL A 243 -4.21 -23.97 -10.55
CA VAL A 243 -4.15 -23.80 -9.10
C VAL A 243 -3.71 -25.09 -8.41
N ALA A 244 -4.24 -26.24 -8.82
CA ALA A 244 -3.88 -27.54 -8.27
C ALA A 244 -2.38 -27.87 -8.49
N ASN A 245 -1.83 -27.56 -9.66
CA ASN A 245 -0.41 -27.77 -9.97
C ASN A 245 0.51 -26.79 -9.21
N LEU A 246 0.05 -25.56 -8.95
CA LEU A 246 0.81 -24.57 -8.18
C LEU A 246 0.80 -24.86 -6.66
N SER A 247 -0.36 -25.25 -6.10
CA SER A 247 -0.55 -25.44 -4.65
C SER A 247 -0.32 -26.86 -4.13
N GLY A 248 0.13 -27.79 -4.95
CA GLY A 248 0.44 -29.17 -4.58
C GLY A 248 1.83 -29.57 -5.06
N PRO A 249 1.96 -30.11 -6.30
CA PRO A 249 3.23 -30.68 -6.77
C PRO A 249 4.39 -29.70 -6.79
N LEU A 250 4.16 -28.41 -7.10
CA LEU A 250 5.21 -27.40 -7.13
C LEU A 250 5.69 -27.06 -5.72
N ASP A 251 4.77 -26.82 -4.77
CA ASP A 251 5.12 -26.51 -3.38
C ASP A 251 5.83 -27.70 -2.71
N GLU A 252 5.37 -28.94 -2.94
CA GLU A 252 5.99 -30.14 -2.38
C GLU A 252 7.39 -30.37 -2.92
N SER A 253 7.59 -30.24 -4.23
CA SER A 253 8.90 -30.44 -4.87
C SER A 253 9.88 -29.33 -4.49
N LEU A 254 9.43 -28.09 -4.33
CA LEU A 254 10.24 -26.99 -3.81
C LEU A 254 10.69 -27.27 -2.38
N ALA A 255 9.79 -27.69 -1.50
CA ALA A 255 10.10 -28.00 -0.11
C ALA A 255 11.05 -29.22 0.01
N GLN A 256 10.99 -30.17 -0.90
CA GLN A 256 11.95 -31.27 -0.98
C GLN A 256 13.33 -30.76 -1.42
N LEU A 257 13.41 -29.94 -2.46
CA LEU A 257 14.65 -29.35 -2.96
C LEU A 257 15.35 -28.52 -1.87
N GLU A 258 14.60 -27.65 -1.18
CA GLU A 258 15.12 -26.84 -0.07
C GLU A 258 15.69 -27.68 1.08
N ARG A 259 14.97 -28.75 1.47
CA ARG A 259 15.45 -29.69 2.51
C ARG A 259 16.75 -30.39 2.10
N ARG A 260 16.91 -30.77 0.84
CA ARG A 260 18.11 -31.41 0.32
C ARG A 260 19.27 -30.43 0.21
N LEU A 261 19.05 -29.23 -0.24
CA LEU A 261 20.07 -28.17 -0.28
C LEU A 261 20.59 -27.82 1.13
N ALA A 262 19.73 -27.83 2.14
CA ALA A 262 20.11 -27.55 3.53
C ALA A 262 21.06 -28.62 4.10
N ILE A 263 21.05 -29.86 3.59
CA ILE A 263 21.96 -30.94 3.99
C ILE A 263 23.39 -30.76 3.42
N GLY A 264 23.53 -29.95 2.37
CA GLY A 264 24.83 -29.53 1.79
C GLY A 264 25.62 -30.65 1.09
N LYS A 265 24.98 -31.78 0.76
CA LYS A 265 25.58 -32.87 -0.02
C LYS A 265 25.05 -32.87 -1.45
N ILE A 266 25.96 -32.75 -2.41
CA ILE A 266 25.63 -32.92 -3.84
C ILE A 266 25.70 -34.40 -4.14
N ASP A 267 24.57 -35.09 -4.09
CA ASP A 267 24.41 -36.50 -4.40
C ASP A 267 23.29 -36.73 -5.43
N GLY A 268 23.10 -37.98 -5.85
CA GLY A 268 22.05 -38.33 -6.83
C GLY A 268 20.64 -37.96 -6.36
N VAL A 269 20.41 -37.86 -5.06
CA VAL A 269 19.11 -37.52 -4.47
C VAL A 269 18.81 -36.02 -4.61
N LEU A 270 19.84 -35.18 -4.59
CA LEU A 270 19.65 -33.74 -4.89
C LEU A 270 19.35 -33.53 -6.37
N GLN A 271 19.99 -34.31 -7.25
CA GLN A 271 19.70 -34.31 -8.68
C GLN A 271 18.25 -34.71 -8.94
N GLU A 272 17.78 -35.80 -8.32
CA GLU A 272 16.42 -36.31 -8.45
C GLU A 272 15.38 -35.26 -7.94
N ALA A 273 15.61 -34.62 -6.80
CA ALA A 273 14.78 -33.55 -6.29
C ALA A 273 14.76 -32.32 -7.26
N GLY A 274 15.86 -32.02 -7.90
CA GLY A 274 15.95 -30.98 -8.92
C GLY A 274 15.13 -31.32 -10.19
N ASP A 275 15.19 -32.57 -10.63
CA ASP A 275 14.44 -33.06 -11.78
C ASP A 275 12.93 -33.09 -11.50
N GLU A 276 12.52 -33.48 -10.28
CA GLU A 276 11.12 -33.41 -9.82
C GLU A 276 10.60 -31.97 -9.80
N PHE A 277 11.40 -31.04 -9.29
CA PHE A 277 11.03 -29.62 -9.28
C PHE A 277 10.92 -29.05 -10.69
N ALA A 278 11.84 -29.41 -11.60
CA ALA A 278 11.78 -28.99 -12.98
C ALA A 278 10.53 -29.56 -13.71
N ALA A 279 10.16 -30.82 -13.41
CA ALA A 279 8.94 -31.43 -13.94
C ALA A 279 7.67 -30.71 -13.44
N ALA A 280 7.61 -30.34 -12.15
CA ALA A 280 6.49 -29.62 -11.58
C ALA A 280 6.34 -28.21 -12.17
N ILE A 281 7.45 -27.51 -12.43
CA ILE A 281 7.44 -26.22 -13.17
C ILE A 281 6.88 -26.42 -14.59
N ALA A 282 7.32 -27.44 -15.30
CA ALA A 282 6.87 -27.72 -16.67
C ALA A 282 5.36 -27.99 -16.70
N ALA A 283 4.82 -28.75 -15.75
CA ALA A 283 3.38 -29.03 -15.62
C ALA A 283 2.58 -27.76 -15.34
N ALA A 284 3.05 -26.90 -14.43
CA ALA A 284 2.41 -25.60 -14.15
C ALA A 284 2.42 -24.66 -15.38
N GLU A 285 3.51 -24.64 -16.13
CA GLU A 285 3.60 -23.88 -17.40
C GLU A 285 2.65 -24.41 -18.46
N GLU A 286 2.48 -25.73 -18.57
CA GLU A 286 1.54 -26.33 -19.51
C GLU A 286 0.09 -25.96 -19.17
N SER A 287 -0.30 -26.06 -17.90
CA SER A 287 -1.62 -25.64 -17.43
C SER A 287 -1.86 -24.15 -17.67
N ARG A 288 -0.85 -23.29 -17.47
CA ARG A 288 -0.93 -21.86 -17.81
C ARG A 288 -1.15 -21.63 -19.30
N ARG A 289 -0.48 -22.41 -20.16
CA ARG A 289 -0.67 -22.33 -21.63
C ARG A 289 -2.05 -22.80 -22.03
N ALA A 290 -2.58 -23.84 -21.39
CA ALA A 290 -3.93 -24.35 -21.62
C ALA A 290 -4.98 -23.30 -21.24
N LEU A 291 -4.89 -22.70 -20.05
CA LEU A 291 -5.77 -21.62 -19.63
C LEU A 291 -5.73 -20.42 -20.60
N ARG A 292 -4.52 -20.01 -21.01
CA ARG A 292 -4.37 -18.92 -21.99
C ARG A 292 -5.05 -19.22 -23.33
N ARG A 293 -4.95 -20.48 -23.83
CA ARG A 293 -5.62 -20.86 -25.07
C ARG A 293 -7.14 -20.73 -24.93
N LYS A 294 -7.72 -21.17 -23.81
CA LYS A 294 -9.17 -21.08 -23.57
C LYS A 294 -9.66 -19.63 -23.47
N VAL A 295 -8.88 -18.77 -22.85
CA VAL A 295 -9.17 -17.33 -22.82
C VAL A 295 -9.13 -16.71 -24.22
N LEU A 296 -8.14 -17.10 -25.05
CA LEU A 296 -8.04 -16.62 -26.44
C LEU A 296 -9.18 -17.16 -27.32
N GLU A 297 -9.66 -18.40 -27.10
CA GLU A 297 -10.85 -18.95 -27.79
C GLU A 297 -12.11 -18.13 -27.45
N LEU A 298 -12.25 -17.69 -26.20
CA LEU A 298 -13.35 -16.82 -25.78
C LEU A 298 -13.28 -15.46 -26.48
N VAL A 299 -12.09 -14.83 -26.52
CA VAL A 299 -11.89 -13.53 -27.18
C VAL A 299 -12.19 -13.65 -28.70
N ALA A 300 -11.68 -14.70 -29.34
CA ALA A 300 -11.93 -14.95 -30.77
C ALA A 300 -13.43 -15.19 -31.05
N HIS A 301 -14.14 -15.88 -30.16
CA HIS A 301 -15.58 -16.08 -30.29
C HIS A 301 -16.34 -14.73 -30.25
N GLU A 302 -16.00 -13.83 -29.33
CA GLU A 302 -16.57 -12.48 -29.28
C GLU A 302 -16.27 -11.67 -30.58
N GLU A 303 -15.03 -11.71 -31.05
CA GLU A 303 -14.63 -10.98 -32.27
C GLU A 303 -15.40 -11.47 -33.51
N ILE A 304 -15.60 -12.79 -33.65
CA ILE A 304 -16.32 -13.37 -34.79
C ILE A 304 -17.81 -13.04 -34.75
N GLN A 305 -18.44 -13.10 -33.60
CA GLN A 305 -19.88 -12.85 -33.47
C GLN A 305 -20.23 -11.36 -33.65
N HIS A 306 -19.29 -10.46 -33.40
CA HIS A 306 -19.48 -9.02 -33.49
C HIS A 306 -18.73 -8.35 -34.64
N ALA A 307 -18.16 -9.13 -35.57
CA ALA A 307 -17.55 -8.59 -36.77
C ALA A 307 -18.60 -7.82 -37.61
N PRO A 308 -18.28 -6.60 -38.09
CA PRO A 308 -19.13 -5.89 -39.03
C PRO A 308 -19.26 -6.75 -40.28
N GLY A 309 -20.50 -7.01 -40.73
CA GLY A 309 -20.81 -7.77 -41.94
C GLY A 309 -20.50 -7.02 -43.22
#